data_2a5bc56bb9d97f49f04b55a087a488c9
#
_entry.id   2a5bc56bb9d97f49f04b55a087a488c9
#
_cell.length_a   1.000
_cell.length_b   1.000
_cell.length_c   1.000
_cell.angle_alpha   90.00
_cell.angle_beta   90.00
_cell.angle_gamma   90.00
#
_symmetry.space_group_name_H-M   'P 1'
#
loop_
_entity.id
_entity.type
_entity.pdbx_description
1 polymer ?
#
loop_
_entity_poly.entity_id
_entity_poly.type
_entity_poly.pdbx_seq_one_letter_code
_entity_poly.pdbx_strand_id
1 'polypeptide(L)'
;MPDLSLLKRRITLLCLFLFQFSCASYLLDETQEQIKDAVYDQRYSEAIISLEESKKKKEIYKEKDSILWNLEMGMLNHYNGAYEKSNKYFSNAEFAIEQAFTKSVSQGVYAFLGNDNQLQYDGEPYEEFYLHAFKALNYIHLNKIDASLVEIRKMVYKIDQLNIQLRGLADTYASSDTLNSSIDWDTKDINVQNSPFARYLAANLFAALGNVDAARIEREQFNKAMTEHYPLINFSSQLGTSLTQSNRNETPEWSLGPNNNVLLLSFTGMASEKIQQDLRVYNEYWETELKVSLPILNPYRSEIMGVEIWVGDSLMGHSILLESMHKVAQEVYTSKMPIIYGRAVLRAISKYSGTQWVENMPEEKDPFFAHLLEIAGDLYKEVSEKADLRSWSSLPGNIFSHAFQLDPGSYEIEFRYINKLGLPLYSEFREVQIDQRQSVHLLETHLAY
;
A
#
# COMPACT_ATOMS: atom_id res chain seq x y z
N MET A 1 25.00 -26.03 -50.13
CA MET A 1 24.60 -26.54 -48.79
C MET A 1 24.87 -25.42 -47.78
N PRO A 2 23.91 -24.91 -47.06
CA PRO A 2 24.17 -23.89 -46.05
C PRO A 2 24.98 -24.50 -44.90
N ASP A 3 25.93 -23.75 -44.42
CA ASP A 3 26.91 -24.16 -43.43
C ASP A 3 26.26 -24.49 -42.07
N LEU A 4 26.16 -25.77 -41.80
CA LEU A 4 25.53 -26.32 -40.58
C LEU A 4 26.25 -25.86 -39.28
N SER A 5 27.51 -25.45 -39.41
CA SER A 5 28.33 -24.95 -38.31
C SER A 5 27.91 -23.55 -37.85
N LEU A 6 27.54 -22.69 -38.80
CA LEU A 6 27.03 -21.34 -38.55
C LEU A 6 25.63 -21.37 -37.90
N LEU A 7 24.80 -22.31 -38.34
CA LEU A 7 23.45 -22.50 -37.76
C LEU A 7 23.54 -22.98 -36.31
N LYS A 8 24.38 -23.98 -36.04
CA LYS A 8 24.64 -24.48 -34.67
C LYS A 8 25.16 -23.36 -33.76
N ARG A 9 26.09 -22.54 -34.24
CA ARG A 9 26.66 -21.44 -33.45
C ARG A 9 25.65 -20.34 -33.16
N ARG A 10 24.70 -20.05 -34.07
CA ARG A 10 23.61 -19.11 -33.86
C ARG A 10 22.57 -19.65 -32.85
N ILE A 11 22.25 -20.96 -32.94
CA ILE A 11 21.33 -21.62 -31.99
C ILE A 11 21.97 -21.66 -30.61
N THR A 12 23.25 -21.96 -30.46
CA THR A 12 23.95 -21.95 -29.17
C THR A 12 24.01 -20.56 -28.54
N LEU A 13 24.25 -19.52 -29.35
CA LEU A 13 24.20 -18.13 -28.90
C LEU A 13 22.79 -17.69 -28.49
N LEU A 14 21.76 -18.13 -29.20
CA LEU A 14 20.35 -17.85 -28.87
C LEU A 14 19.95 -18.55 -27.56
N CYS A 15 20.37 -19.80 -27.38
CA CYS A 15 20.13 -20.54 -26.13
C CYS A 15 20.84 -19.91 -24.93
N LEU A 16 22.09 -19.47 -25.09
CA LEU A 16 22.85 -18.73 -24.06
C LEU A 16 22.16 -17.41 -23.68
N PHE A 17 21.56 -16.71 -24.64
CA PHE A 17 20.83 -15.47 -24.40
C PHE A 17 19.51 -15.71 -23.65
N LEU A 18 18.80 -16.82 -23.93
CA LEU A 18 17.56 -17.19 -23.26
C LEU A 18 17.78 -17.61 -21.80
N PHE A 19 18.93 -18.24 -21.48
CA PHE A 19 19.29 -18.60 -20.11
C PHE A 19 19.56 -17.40 -19.21
N GLN A 20 20.02 -16.27 -19.75
CA GLN A 20 20.31 -15.07 -18.96
C GLN A 20 19.06 -14.36 -18.45
N PHE A 21 17.92 -14.45 -19.14
CA PHE A 21 16.66 -13.83 -18.70
C PHE A 21 15.94 -14.61 -17.58
N SER A 22 16.17 -15.91 -17.48
CA SER A 22 15.59 -16.76 -16.43
C SER A 22 16.27 -16.55 -15.06
N CYS A 23 17.59 -16.32 -15.05
CA CYS A 23 18.34 -16.09 -13.81
C CYS A 23 18.01 -14.73 -13.15
N ALA A 24 17.72 -13.68 -13.94
CA ALA A 24 17.48 -12.34 -13.39
C ALA A 24 16.14 -12.24 -12.61
N SER A 25 15.11 -12.95 -13.04
CA SER A 25 13.82 -12.97 -12.31
C SER A 25 13.91 -13.78 -11.00
N TYR A 26 14.67 -14.87 -11.01
CA TYR A 26 14.85 -15.69 -9.80
C TYR A 26 15.63 -14.95 -8.70
N LEU A 27 16.70 -14.23 -9.07
CA LEU A 27 17.47 -13.41 -8.13
C LEU A 27 16.66 -12.24 -7.55
N LEU A 28 15.69 -11.72 -8.32
CA LEU A 28 14.78 -10.68 -7.87
C LEU A 28 13.90 -11.19 -6.75
N ASP A 29 13.22 -12.32 -6.96
CA ASP A 29 12.31 -12.93 -6.00
C ASP A 29 13.05 -13.31 -4.72
N GLU A 30 14.23 -13.93 -4.82
CA GLU A 30 15.04 -14.31 -3.67
C GLU A 30 15.49 -13.11 -2.82
N THR A 31 15.85 -11.99 -3.45
CA THR A 31 16.26 -10.79 -2.69
C THR A 31 15.08 -10.08 -2.05
N GLN A 32 13.92 -10.07 -2.69
CA GLN A 32 12.69 -9.55 -2.08
C GLN A 32 12.28 -10.37 -0.85
N GLU A 33 12.35 -11.70 -0.95
CA GLU A 33 12.09 -12.56 0.22
C GLU A 33 13.09 -12.30 1.36
N GLN A 34 14.38 -12.15 1.07
CA GLN A 34 15.37 -11.80 2.11
C GLN A 34 15.09 -10.45 2.78
N ILE A 35 14.59 -9.46 2.04
CA ILE A 35 14.18 -8.18 2.59
C ILE A 35 12.96 -8.35 3.49
N LYS A 36 11.95 -9.12 3.06
CA LYS A 36 10.76 -9.42 3.86
C LYS A 36 11.11 -10.15 5.15
N ASP A 37 11.96 -11.18 5.07
CA ASP A 37 12.44 -11.91 6.24
C ASP A 37 13.15 -10.98 7.24
N ALA A 38 13.97 -10.07 6.73
CA ALA A 38 14.64 -9.09 7.58
C ALA A 38 13.67 -8.08 8.22
N VAL A 39 12.59 -7.70 7.53
CA VAL A 39 11.51 -6.86 8.09
C VAL A 39 10.72 -7.66 9.12
N TYR A 40 10.40 -8.91 8.82
CA TYR A 40 9.68 -9.80 9.72
C TYR A 40 10.42 -10.03 11.04
N ASP A 41 11.73 -10.22 10.97
CA ASP A 41 12.62 -10.37 12.13
C ASP A 41 13.04 -9.04 12.76
N GLN A 42 12.51 -7.90 12.33
CA GLN A 42 12.87 -6.54 12.77
C GLN A 42 14.36 -6.20 12.55
N ARG A 43 15.04 -6.86 11.60
CA ARG A 43 16.44 -6.61 11.22
C ARG A 43 16.54 -5.51 10.15
N TYR A 44 15.95 -4.33 10.45
CA TYR A 44 15.78 -3.22 9.49
C TYR A 44 17.09 -2.71 8.88
N SER A 45 18.17 -2.66 9.68
CA SER A 45 19.50 -2.25 9.19
C SER A 45 20.03 -3.19 8.12
N GLU A 46 19.80 -4.51 8.24
CA GLU A 46 20.18 -5.50 7.23
C GLU A 46 19.33 -5.34 5.96
N ALA A 47 18.02 -5.13 6.10
CA ALA A 47 17.13 -4.85 4.99
C ALA A 47 17.55 -3.60 4.21
N ILE A 48 17.94 -2.52 4.89
CA ILE A 48 18.44 -1.29 4.27
C ILE A 48 19.70 -1.58 3.44
N ILE A 49 20.68 -2.31 4.00
CA ILE A 49 21.92 -2.66 3.30
C ILE A 49 21.63 -3.51 2.06
N SER A 50 20.78 -4.55 2.19
CA SER A 50 20.39 -5.41 1.08
C SER A 50 19.72 -4.63 -0.05
N LEU A 51 18.83 -3.69 0.31
CA LEU A 51 18.13 -2.84 -0.64
C LEU A 51 19.09 -1.88 -1.39
N GLU A 52 20.05 -1.27 -0.68
CA GLU A 52 21.08 -0.42 -1.28
C GLU A 52 22.00 -1.20 -2.24
N GLU A 53 22.39 -2.42 -1.87
CA GLU A 53 23.20 -3.29 -2.73
C GLU A 53 22.45 -3.71 -3.99
N SER A 54 21.19 -4.06 -3.87
CA SER A 54 20.32 -4.43 -4.99
C SER A 54 20.19 -3.30 -6.01
N LYS A 55 20.07 -2.06 -5.53
CA LYS A 55 20.06 -0.89 -6.41
C LYS A 55 21.41 -0.66 -7.12
N LYS A 56 22.52 -0.83 -6.41
CA LYS A 56 23.88 -0.71 -7.01
C LYS A 56 24.09 -1.71 -8.13
N LYS A 57 23.63 -2.93 -7.97
CA LYS A 57 23.71 -4.00 -8.96
C LYS A 57 22.72 -3.82 -10.13
N LYS A 58 21.73 -2.92 -10.02
CA LYS A 58 20.62 -2.70 -10.97
C LYS A 58 19.80 -3.97 -11.30
N GLU A 59 19.81 -4.93 -10.40
CA GLU A 59 19.18 -6.24 -10.60
C GLU A 59 17.70 -6.20 -10.24
N ILE A 60 17.36 -5.56 -9.10
CA ILE A 60 16.00 -5.55 -8.55
C ILE A 60 15.32 -4.20 -8.83
N TYR A 61 15.89 -3.11 -8.31
CA TYR A 61 15.33 -1.77 -8.47
C TYR A 61 16.04 -1.01 -9.58
N LYS A 62 15.44 -1.02 -10.77
CA LYS A 62 15.90 -0.22 -11.93
C LYS A 62 15.45 1.24 -11.73
N GLU A 63 15.86 2.12 -12.66
CA GLU A 63 15.48 3.55 -12.59
C GLU A 63 13.97 3.76 -12.65
N LYS A 64 13.26 2.91 -13.42
CA LYS A 64 11.80 2.89 -13.52
C LYS A 64 11.10 2.49 -12.21
N ASP A 65 11.79 1.88 -11.26
CA ASP A 65 11.29 1.44 -9.96
C ASP A 65 11.71 2.40 -8.83
N SER A 66 12.17 3.61 -9.18
CA SER A 66 12.72 4.58 -8.23
C SER A 66 11.71 5.03 -7.18
N ILE A 67 10.42 5.12 -7.50
CA ILE A 67 9.35 5.44 -6.55
C ILE A 67 9.29 4.35 -5.49
N LEU A 68 9.13 3.10 -5.90
CA LEU A 68 9.04 1.96 -5.00
C LEU A 68 10.28 1.85 -4.10
N TRP A 69 11.48 1.99 -4.69
CA TRP A 69 12.71 1.96 -3.91
C TRP A 69 12.77 3.07 -2.85
N ASN A 70 12.30 4.29 -3.17
CA ASN A 70 12.27 5.37 -2.20
C ASN A 70 11.20 5.14 -1.10
N LEU A 71 10.06 4.53 -1.42
CA LEU A 71 9.04 4.14 -0.44
C LEU A 71 9.59 3.09 0.54
N GLU A 72 10.21 2.04 0.04
CA GLU A 72 10.83 0.99 0.85
C GLU A 72 11.96 1.55 1.74
N MET A 73 12.88 2.32 1.17
CA MET A 73 13.95 2.97 1.92
C MET A 73 13.42 3.96 2.96
N GLY A 74 12.35 4.69 2.63
CA GLY A 74 11.66 5.57 3.56
C GLY A 74 11.15 4.82 4.77
N MET A 75 10.44 3.70 4.54
CA MET A 75 9.83 2.91 5.60
C MET A 75 10.86 2.19 6.47
N LEU A 76 11.84 1.55 5.85
CA LEU A 76 12.91 0.86 6.60
C LEU A 76 13.71 1.83 7.47
N ASN A 77 13.98 3.05 6.97
CA ASN A 77 14.64 4.08 7.80
C ASN A 77 13.72 4.61 8.92
N HIS A 78 12.40 4.67 8.71
CA HIS A 78 11.43 5.00 9.76
C HIS A 78 11.48 3.95 10.88
N TYR A 79 11.31 2.67 10.55
CA TYR A 79 11.40 1.58 11.53
C TYR A 79 12.77 1.49 12.23
N ASN A 80 13.85 1.88 11.56
CA ASN A 80 15.20 1.92 12.12
C ASN A 80 15.49 3.20 12.96
N GLY A 81 14.49 4.08 13.16
CA GLY A 81 14.62 5.32 13.92
C GLY A 81 15.40 6.44 13.21
N ALA A 82 15.75 6.29 11.94
CA ALA A 82 16.50 7.27 11.16
C ALA A 82 15.55 8.26 10.45
N TYR A 83 14.76 9.00 11.23
CA TYR A 83 13.61 9.78 10.78
C TYR A 83 13.93 10.87 9.74
N GLU A 84 15.06 11.57 9.83
CA GLU A 84 15.50 12.54 8.81
C GLU A 84 15.79 11.86 7.47
N LYS A 85 16.45 10.68 7.50
CA LYS A 85 16.72 9.91 6.29
C LYS A 85 15.42 9.39 5.68
N SER A 86 14.52 8.87 6.52
CA SER A 86 13.20 8.43 6.13
C SER A 86 12.44 9.54 5.40
N ASN A 87 12.35 10.75 5.99
CA ASN A 87 11.70 11.90 5.36
C ASN A 87 12.34 12.30 4.03
N LYS A 88 13.66 12.17 3.89
CA LYS A 88 14.32 12.44 2.61
C LYS A 88 13.89 11.46 1.52
N TYR A 89 13.84 10.16 1.83
CA TYR A 89 13.39 9.14 0.88
C TYR A 89 11.92 9.31 0.52
N PHE A 90 11.04 9.53 1.50
CA PHE A 90 9.63 9.79 1.25
C PHE A 90 9.41 11.07 0.42
N SER A 91 10.18 12.13 0.63
CA SER A 91 10.09 13.34 -0.20
C SER A 91 10.55 13.10 -1.65
N ASN A 92 11.54 12.22 -1.86
CA ASN A 92 11.94 11.80 -3.20
C ASN A 92 10.83 10.97 -3.88
N ALA A 93 10.15 10.09 -3.13
CA ALA A 93 9.01 9.32 -3.64
C ALA A 93 7.84 10.25 -3.99
N GLU A 94 7.46 11.18 -3.10
CA GLU A 94 6.41 12.19 -3.33
C GLU A 94 6.66 12.95 -4.64
N PHE A 95 7.86 13.50 -4.78
CA PHE A 95 8.23 14.23 -6.00
C PHE A 95 8.16 13.36 -7.26
N ALA A 96 8.63 12.12 -7.18
CA ALA A 96 8.63 11.20 -8.32
C ALA A 96 7.20 10.76 -8.70
N ILE A 97 6.29 10.56 -7.74
CA ILE A 97 4.86 10.25 -7.96
C ILE A 97 4.19 11.44 -8.69
N GLU A 98 4.40 12.67 -8.23
CA GLU A 98 3.85 13.86 -8.88
C GLU A 98 4.33 14.02 -10.33
N GLN A 99 5.61 13.70 -10.59
CA GLN A 99 6.19 13.71 -11.95
C GLN A 99 5.60 12.59 -12.82
N ALA A 100 5.43 11.39 -12.27
CA ALA A 100 4.86 10.25 -12.99
C ALA A 100 3.39 10.53 -13.39
N PHE A 101 2.58 11.05 -12.47
CA PHE A 101 1.20 11.43 -12.73
C PHE A 101 1.09 12.46 -13.89
N THR A 102 1.93 13.50 -13.88
CA THR A 102 1.96 14.51 -14.93
C THR A 102 2.32 13.92 -16.31
N LYS A 103 3.23 12.93 -16.34
CA LYS A 103 3.63 12.24 -17.57
C LYS A 103 2.56 11.28 -18.09
N SER A 104 1.90 10.51 -17.20
CA SER A 104 0.89 9.52 -17.59
C SER A 104 -0.31 10.19 -18.30
N VAL A 105 -0.72 11.36 -17.83
CA VAL A 105 -1.76 12.18 -18.48
C VAL A 105 -1.34 12.63 -19.88
N SER A 106 -0.05 12.86 -20.14
CA SER A 106 0.45 13.36 -21.43
C SER A 106 0.80 12.25 -22.44
N GLN A 107 1.06 11.02 -22.00
CA GLN A 107 1.54 9.90 -22.83
C GLN A 107 0.45 8.89 -23.23
N GLY A 108 -0.79 9.13 -22.84
CA GLY A 108 -2.02 8.32 -22.94
C GLY A 108 -2.06 7.10 -23.89
N VAL A 109 -1.63 7.25 -25.14
CA VAL A 109 -1.84 6.20 -26.16
C VAL A 109 -0.74 5.13 -26.16
N TYR A 110 0.52 5.50 -25.95
CA TYR A 110 1.64 4.53 -26.01
C TYR A 110 1.78 3.65 -24.75
N ALA A 111 1.30 4.14 -23.60
CA ALA A 111 1.28 3.36 -22.36
C ALA A 111 0.19 2.27 -22.38
N PHE A 112 -0.76 2.35 -23.30
CA PHE A 112 -1.94 1.51 -23.38
C PHE A 112 -1.62 0.04 -23.67
N LEU A 113 -0.72 -0.22 -24.63
CA LEU A 113 -0.33 -1.57 -25.06
C LEU A 113 1.03 -2.03 -24.51
N GLY A 114 1.73 -1.15 -23.79
CA GLY A 114 3.01 -1.46 -23.18
C GLY A 114 2.89 -2.46 -22.01
N ASN A 115 3.90 -3.31 -21.84
CA ASN A 115 3.98 -4.16 -20.67
C ASN A 115 4.23 -3.28 -19.43
N ASP A 116 3.33 -3.32 -18.43
CA ASP A 116 3.41 -2.52 -17.19
C ASP A 116 4.76 -2.69 -16.49
N ASN A 117 5.31 -3.90 -16.50
CA ASN A 117 6.65 -4.17 -15.96
C ASN A 117 7.80 -3.46 -16.70
N GLN A 118 7.57 -2.90 -17.89
CA GLN A 118 8.56 -2.12 -18.64
C GLN A 118 8.39 -0.61 -18.44
N LEU A 119 7.21 -0.20 -17.97
CA LEU A 119 6.90 1.20 -17.69
C LEU A 119 7.46 1.64 -16.33
N GLN A 120 7.56 2.94 -16.14
CA GLN A 120 7.86 3.50 -14.83
C GLN A 120 6.77 3.10 -13.86
N TYR A 121 7.14 2.73 -12.62
CA TYR A 121 6.19 2.53 -11.54
C TYR A 121 5.63 3.88 -11.10
N ASP A 122 4.32 4.05 -11.15
CA ASP A 122 3.65 5.31 -10.85
C ASP A 122 3.25 5.44 -9.38
N GLY A 123 3.37 4.36 -8.61
CA GLY A 123 2.81 4.23 -7.27
C GLY A 123 1.33 3.85 -7.27
N GLU A 124 0.87 3.27 -6.17
CA GLU A 124 -0.56 3.09 -5.94
C GLU A 124 -1.11 4.31 -5.19
N PRO A 125 -2.35 4.75 -5.45
CA PRO A 125 -2.90 5.93 -4.78
C PRO A 125 -2.85 5.87 -3.26
N TYR A 126 -3.05 4.68 -2.65
CA TYR A 126 -2.95 4.52 -1.20
C TYR A 126 -1.51 4.67 -0.68
N GLU A 127 -0.50 4.37 -1.48
CA GLU A 127 0.90 4.55 -1.12
C GLU A 127 1.24 6.03 -0.95
N GLU A 128 0.69 6.89 -1.82
CA GLU A 128 0.92 8.34 -1.75
C GLU A 128 0.37 8.93 -0.46
N PHE A 129 -0.84 8.59 -0.03
CA PHE A 129 -1.36 9.19 1.20
C PHE A 129 -0.75 8.57 2.47
N TYR A 130 -0.40 7.28 2.49
CA TYR A 130 0.31 6.69 3.63
C TYR A 130 1.77 7.19 3.75
N LEU A 131 2.43 7.52 2.66
CA LEU A 131 3.72 8.21 2.68
C LEU A 131 3.66 9.48 3.55
N HIS A 132 2.61 10.29 3.40
CA HIS A 132 2.40 11.48 4.23
C HIS A 132 2.14 11.14 5.70
N ALA A 133 1.47 10.03 6.00
CA ALA A 133 1.29 9.56 7.36
C ALA A 133 2.63 9.28 8.05
N PHE A 134 3.51 8.52 7.40
CA PHE A 134 4.83 8.20 7.97
C PHE A 134 5.77 9.40 8.03
N LYS A 135 5.69 10.34 7.08
CA LYS A 135 6.37 11.63 7.21
C LYS A 135 5.89 12.41 8.45
N ALA A 136 4.58 12.41 8.71
CA ALA A 136 4.02 13.05 9.88
C ALA A 136 4.56 12.43 11.19
N LEU A 137 4.59 11.10 11.28
CA LEU A 137 5.16 10.38 12.44
C LEU A 137 6.63 10.68 12.62
N ASN A 138 7.42 10.68 11.55
CA ASN A 138 8.84 11.11 11.61
C ASN A 138 8.98 12.51 12.20
N TYR A 139 8.12 13.45 11.80
CA TYR A 139 8.17 14.82 12.35
C TYR A 139 7.76 14.88 13.82
N ILE A 140 6.87 14.01 14.30
CA ILE A 140 6.56 13.90 15.73
C ILE A 140 7.81 13.45 16.50
N HIS A 141 8.47 12.38 16.06
CA HIS A 141 9.72 11.91 16.67
C HIS A 141 10.84 12.97 16.67
N LEU A 142 10.87 13.81 15.65
CA LEU A 142 11.79 14.94 15.56
C LEU A 142 11.33 16.17 16.35
N ASN A 143 10.24 16.08 17.11
CA ASN A 143 9.61 17.17 17.85
C ASN A 143 9.24 18.39 16.97
N LYS A 144 8.84 18.15 15.70
CA LYS A 144 8.45 19.15 14.70
C LYS A 144 6.94 19.07 14.42
N ILE A 145 6.13 19.36 15.44
CA ILE A 145 4.67 19.12 15.44
C ILE A 145 3.96 19.89 14.31
N ASP A 146 4.34 21.16 14.05
CA ASP A 146 3.74 21.93 12.95
C ASP A 146 3.98 21.28 11.59
N ALA A 147 5.18 20.74 11.36
CA ALA A 147 5.50 20.01 10.12
C ALA A 147 4.69 18.71 10.01
N SER A 148 4.49 18.00 11.11
CA SER A 148 3.61 16.82 11.17
C SER A 148 2.18 17.15 10.75
N LEU A 149 1.61 18.25 11.28
CA LEU A 149 0.25 18.68 10.91
C LEU A 149 0.14 19.06 9.42
N VAL A 150 1.21 19.58 8.81
CA VAL A 150 1.23 19.83 7.35
C VAL A 150 1.09 18.51 6.58
N GLU A 151 1.85 17.48 6.95
CA GLU A 151 1.79 16.19 6.27
C GLU A 151 0.44 15.48 6.49
N ILE A 152 -0.16 15.60 7.67
CA ILE A 152 -1.51 15.07 7.93
C ILE A 152 -2.55 15.74 7.03
N ARG A 153 -2.47 17.06 6.85
CA ARG A 153 -3.39 17.77 5.92
C ARG A 153 -3.18 17.33 4.48
N LYS A 154 -1.94 17.09 4.05
CA LYS A 154 -1.65 16.53 2.73
C LYS A 154 -2.28 15.15 2.57
N MET A 155 -2.14 14.25 3.57
CA MET A 155 -2.75 12.94 3.57
C MET A 155 -4.26 13.05 3.36
N VAL A 156 -4.96 13.86 4.15
CA VAL A 156 -6.41 14.08 4.03
C VAL A 156 -6.77 14.61 2.64
N TYR A 157 -6.02 15.59 2.13
CA TYR A 157 -6.25 16.15 0.80
C TYR A 157 -6.10 15.08 -0.30
N LYS A 158 -5.08 14.23 -0.24
CA LYS A 158 -4.88 13.15 -1.22
C LYS A 158 -6.01 12.12 -1.19
N ILE A 159 -6.54 11.79 -0.01
CA ILE A 159 -7.71 10.92 0.12
C ILE A 159 -8.95 11.57 -0.50
N ASP A 160 -9.20 12.85 -0.24
CA ASP A 160 -10.34 13.60 -0.81
C ASP A 160 -10.26 13.66 -2.35
N GLN A 161 -9.04 13.72 -2.93
CA GLN A 161 -8.83 13.74 -4.37
C GLN A 161 -8.89 12.36 -5.05
N LEU A 162 -8.87 11.28 -4.28
CA LEU A 162 -8.68 9.92 -4.79
C LEU A 162 -9.73 9.51 -5.84
N ASN A 163 -11.02 9.72 -5.57
CA ASN A 163 -12.08 9.40 -6.52
C ASN A 163 -11.99 10.25 -7.81
N ILE A 164 -11.60 11.52 -7.69
CA ILE A 164 -11.40 12.42 -8.84
C ILE A 164 -10.24 11.91 -9.71
N GLN A 165 -9.13 11.51 -9.09
CA GLN A 165 -7.96 10.96 -9.80
C GLN A 165 -8.29 9.66 -10.53
N LEU A 166 -9.04 8.76 -9.89
CA LEU A 166 -9.43 7.49 -10.49
C LEU A 166 -10.38 7.67 -11.67
N ARG A 167 -11.38 8.55 -11.56
CA ARG A 167 -12.25 8.89 -12.69
C ARG A 167 -11.47 9.56 -13.83
N GLY A 168 -10.56 10.49 -13.54
CA GLY A 168 -9.70 11.10 -14.54
C GLY A 168 -8.79 10.09 -15.25
N LEU A 169 -8.34 9.05 -14.54
CA LEU A 169 -7.62 7.94 -15.13
C LEU A 169 -8.52 7.12 -16.07
N ALA A 170 -9.73 6.78 -15.66
CA ALA A 170 -10.74 6.10 -16.47
C ALA A 170 -11.04 6.87 -17.76
N ASP A 171 -11.32 8.18 -17.66
CA ASP A 171 -11.56 9.06 -18.80
C ASP A 171 -10.38 9.09 -19.78
N THR A 172 -9.15 9.07 -19.25
CA THR A 172 -7.92 9.02 -20.07
C THR A 172 -7.85 7.72 -20.86
N TYR A 173 -8.16 6.58 -20.26
CA TYR A 173 -8.19 5.29 -20.94
C TYR A 173 -9.35 5.21 -21.95
N ALA A 174 -10.54 5.64 -21.58
CA ALA A 174 -11.69 5.66 -22.47
C ALA A 174 -11.43 6.53 -23.72
N SER A 175 -10.86 7.72 -23.55
CA SER A 175 -10.52 8.62 -24.68
C SER A 175 -9.34 8.12 -25.53
N SER A 176 -8.46 7.32 -24.96
CA SER A 176 -7.31 6.72 -25.66
C SER A 176 -7.64 5.39 -26.33
N ASP A 177 -8.83 4.85 -26.08
CA ASP A 177 -9.31 3.60 -26.69
C ASP A 177 -9.76 3.83 -28.14
N THR A 178 -8.77 3.99 -29.03
CA THR A 178 -9.00 4.16 -30.47
C THR A 178 -9.54 2.89 -31.13
N LEU A 179 -9.59 1.78 -30.42
CA LEU A 179 -10.07 0.49 -30.92
C LEU A 179 -11.57 0.34 -30.77
N ASN A 180 -12.27 1.34 -30.17
CA ASN A 180 -13.68 1.23 -29.80
C ASN A 180 -14.00 -0.10 -29.11
N SER A 181 -13.07 -0.53 -28.21
CA SER A 181 -13.24 -1.77 -27.46
C SER A 181 -14.53 -1.68 -26.64
N SER A 182 -15.17 -2.81 -26.38
CA SER A 182 -16.34 -2.85 -25.49
C SER A 182 -15.96 -2.83 -24.00
N ILE A 183 -14.75 -2.38 -23.67
CA ILE A 183 -14.28 -2.28 -22.29
C ILE A 183 -15.02 -1.15 -21.61
N ASP A 184 -15.60 -1.48 -20.45
CA ASP A 184 -16.06 -0.47 -19.50
C ASP A 184 -14.86 -0.01 -18.69
N TRP A 185 -14.36 1.20 -18.97
CA TRP A 185 -13.22 1.80 -18.30
C TRP A 185 -13.59 2.47 -16.98
N ASP A 186 -14.89 2.54 -16.64
CA ASP A 186 -15.35 3.24 -15.46
C ASP A 186 -14.81 2.58 -14.18
N THR A 187 -14.20 3.39 -13.36
CA THR A 187 -13.77 2.98 -12.02
C THR A 187 -14.96 2.99 -11.05
N LYS A 188 -14.97 2.05 -10.12
CA LYS A 188 -15.97 2.07 -9.05
C LYS A 188 -15.59 3.14 -8.02
N ASP A 189 -16.58 3.82 -7.48
CA ASP A 189 -16.35 4.75 -6.38
C ASP A 189 -15.80 4.03 -5.16
N ILE A 190 -14.80 4.65 -4.53
CA ILE A 190 -14.18 4.13 -3.31
C ILE A 190 -14.96 4.64 -2.11
N ASN A 191 -15.23 3.75 -1.17
CA ASN A 191 -15.89 4.11 0.10
C ASN A 191 -14.91 4.77 1.08
N VAL A 192 -13.60 4.68 0.85
CA VAL A 192 -12.58 5.35 1.67
C VAL A 192 -12.58 6.85 1.34
N GLN A 193 -13.46 7.61 1.99
CA GLN A 193 -13.55 9.07 1.82
C GLN A 193 -12.83 9.84 2.93
N ASN A 194 -12.41 9.15 3.98
CA ASN A 194 -11.75 9.74 5.13
C ASN A 194 -10.87 8.69 5.82
N SER A 195 -9.79 9.08 6.49
CA SER A 195 -8.92 8.17 7.23
C SER A 195 -9.12 8.33 8.74
N PRO A 196 -9.60 7.30 9.45
CA PRO A 196 -9.61 7.32 10.91
C PRO A 196 -8.24 7.60 11.51
N PHE A 197 -7.18 7.02 10.93
CA PHE A 197 -5.81 7.23 11.38
C PHE A 197 -5.37 8.70 11.25
N ALA A 198 -5.59 9.34 10.09
CA ALA A 198 -5.24 10.74 9.90
C ALA A 198 -5.98 11.67 10.87
N ARG A 199 -7.29 11.43 11.06
CA ARG A 199 -8.13 12.22 11.98
C ARG A 199 -7.74 12.01 13.44
N TYR A 200 -7.41 10.78 13.81
CA TYR A 200 -6.91 10.44 15.13
C TYR A 200 -5.61 11.17 15.45
N LEU A 201 -4.62 11.12 14.53
CA LEU A 201 -3.37 11.86 14.68
C LEU A 201 -3.60 13.37 14.80
N ALA A 202 -4.40 13.96 13.92
CA ALA A 202 -4.72 15.39 13.95
C ALA A 202 -5.36 15.78 15.29
N ALA A 203 -6.37 15.04 15.76
CA ALA A 203 -7.04 15.31 17.03
C ALA A 203 -6.07 15.29 18.20
N ASN A 204 -5.19 14.29 18.26
CA ASN A 204 -4.18 14.16 19.33
C ASN A 204 -3.11 15.25 19.28
N LEU A 205 -2.61 15.61 18.09
CA LEU A 205 -1.63 16.67 17.95
C LEU A 205 -2.21 18.06 18.30
N PHE A 206 -3.42 18.37 17.88
CA PHE A 206 -4.07 19.61 18.28
C PHE A 206 -4.35 19.66 19.79
N ALA A 207 -4.72 18.54 20.40
CA ALA A 207 -4.88 18.45 21.85
C ALA A 207 -3.54 18.71 22.57
N ALA A 208 -2.45 18.12 22.10
CA ALA A 208 -1.11 18.34 22.65
C ALA A 208 -0.61 19.78 22.51
N LEU A 209 -1.03 20.50 21.46
CA LEU A 209 -0.76 21.92 21.26
C LEU A 209 -1.71 22.84 22.05
N GLY A 210 -2.66 22.31 22.82
CA GLY A 210 -3.65 23.08 23.54
C GLY A 210 -4.73 23.73 22.66
N ASN A 211 -4.81 23.37 21.37
CA ASN A 211 -5.85 23.86 20.46
C ASN A 211 -7.13 23.02 20.60
N VAL A 212 -7.90 23.33 21.64
CA VAL A 212 -9.09 22.56 22.06
C VAL A 212 -10.15 22.51 20.96
N ASP A 213 -10.39 23.61 20.24
CA ASP A 213 -11.41 23.69 19.20
C ASP A 213 -11.04 22.82 17.99
N ALA A 214 -9.80 22.93 17.49
CA ALA A 214 -9.33 22.09 16.40
C ALA A 214 -9.32 20.60 16.79
N ALA A 215 -8.88 20.28 18.00
CA ALA A 215 -8.92 18.89 18.50
C ALA A 215 -10.36 18.35 18.56
N ARG A 216 -11.34 19.17 18.99
CA ARG A 216 -12.76 18.79 19.01
C ARG A 216 -13.29 18.52 17.59
N ILE A 217 -12.97 19.39 16.63
CA ILE A 217 -13.40 19.21 15.24
C ILE A 217 -12.84 17.91 14.68
N GLU A 218 -11.54 17.66 14.86
CA GLU A 218 -10.90 16.43 14.34
C GLU A 218 -11.43 15.17 15.05
N ARG A 219 -11.80 15.23 16.31
CA ARG A 219 -12.50 14.12 17.01
C ARG A 219 -13.87 13.83 16.39
N GLU A 220 -14.64 14.85 16.04
CA GLU A 220 -15.91 14.66 15.31
C GLU A 220 -15.69 14.01 13.94
N GLN A 221 -14.66 14.46 13.21
CA GLN A 221 -14.28 13.85 11.92
C GLN A 221 -13.74 12.41 12.11
N PHE A 222 -13.00 12.13 13.17
CA PHE A 222 -12.56 10.77 13.52
C PHE A 222 -13.75 9.83 13.74
N ASN A 223 -14.74 10.23 14.53
CA ASN A 223 -15.94 9.43 14.77
C ASN A 223 -16.71 9.14 13.46
N LYS A 224 -16.79 10.14 12.57
CA LYS A 224 -17.38 9.96 11.24
C LYS A 224 -16.57 8.97 10.42
N ALA A 225 -15.24 9.14 10.34
CA ALA A 225 -14.34 8.25 9.61
C ALA A 225 -14.42 6.81 10.11
N MET A 226 -14.45 6.59 11.44
CA MET A 226 -14.63 5.26 12.04
C MET A 226 -15.96 4.62 11.63
N THR A 227 -17.04 5.39 11.55
CA THR A 227 -18.35 4.89 11.11
C THR A 227 -18.33 4.47 9.63
N GLU A 228 -17.66 5.24 8.78
CA GLU A 228 -17.50 4.97 7.35
C GLU A 228 -16.60 3.75 7.10
N HIS A 229 -15.53 3.57 7.89
CA HIS A 229 -14.61 2.43 7.78
C HIS A 229 -15.12 1.15 8.46
N TYR A 230 -16.10 1.24 9.36
CA TYR A 230 -16.61 0.08 10.09
C TYR A 230 -17.05 -1.10 9.21
N PRO A 231 -17.74 -0.90 8.07
CA PRO A 231 -18.08 -1.99 7.16
C PRO A 231 -16.88 -2.70 6.54
N LEU A 232 -15.74 -2.00 6.37
CA LEU A 232 -14.50 -2.57 5.82
C LEU A 232 -13.77 -3.45 6.83
N ILE A 233 -13.92 -3.14 8.13
CA ILE A 233 -13.11 -3.75 9.19
C ILE A 233 -13.72 -5.04 9.73
N ASN A 234 -15.05 -5.26 9.58
CA ASN A 234 -15.79 -6.44 10.10
C ASN A 234 -15.53 -6.72 11.60
N PHE A 235 -15.38 -5.68 12.42
CA PHE A 235 -15.09 -5.84 13.84
C PHE A 235 -16.36 -6.08 14.66
N SER A 236 -16.27 -6.96 15.66
CA SER A 236 -17.36 -7.24 16.56
C SER A 236 -17.78 -5.98 17.35
N SER A 237 -19.07 -5.72 17.38
CA SER A 237 -19.76 -4.51 17.80
C SER A 237 -19.45 -3.97 19.21
N GLN A 238 -18.67 -4.65 20.04
CA GLN A 238 -18.48 -4.25 21.44
C GLN A 238 -17.47 -3.10 21.65
N LEU A 239 -16.45 -2.99 20.80
CA LEU A 239 -15.49 -1.86 20.86
C LEU A 239 -16.00 -0.61 20.13
N GLY A 240 -16.74 -0.78 19.03
CA GLY A 240 -17.28 0.34 18.25
C GLY A 240 -18.28 1.22 19.01
N THR A 241 -19.07 0.66 19.91
CA THR A 241 -20.03 1.41 20.73
C THR A 241 -19.38 2.28 21.81
N SER A 242 -18.24 1.87 22.34
CA SER A 242 -17.51 2.67 23.35
C SER A 242 -16.89 3.94 22.75
N LEU A 243 -16.45 3.88 21.49
CA LEU A 243 -15.79 5.01 20.82
C LEU A 243 -16.78 6.11 20.38
N THR A 244 -18.03 5.75 20.06
CA THR A 244 -19.05 6.68 19.53
C THR A 244 -19.91 7.35 20.62
N GLN A 245 -19.88 6.88 21.86
CA GLN A 245 -20.74 7.34 22.94
C GLN A 245 -20.09 8.39 23.88
N SER A 246 -18.88 8.86 23.64
CA SER A 246 -18.30 9.91 24.48
C SER A 246 -19.11 11.21 24.38
N ASN A 247 -19.48 11.79 25.52
CA ASN A 247 -20.11 13.10 25.60
C ASN A 247 -19.25 14.13 24.83
N ARG A 248 -19.90 14.96 24.00
CA ARG A 248 -19.21 15.96 23.12
C ARG A 248 -18.28 16.92 23.87
N ASN A 249 -18.41 17.03 25.18
CA ASN A 249 -17.67 17.99 26.02
C ASN A 249 -16.54 17.35 26.83
N GLU A 250 -16.40 16.03 26.84
CA GLU A 250 -15.36 15.32 27.57
C GLU A 250 -14.21 14.89 26.63
N THR A 251 -12.97 14.98 27.11
CA THR A 251 -11.82 14.42 26.37
C THR A 251 -11.95 12.89 26.41
N PRO A 252 -12.05 12.21 25.25
CA PRO A 252 -12.18 10.76 25.24
C PRO A 252 -10.95 10.08 25.85
N GLU A 253 -11.14 8.93 26.48
CA GLU A 253 -10.06 8.13 27.08
C GLU A 253 -8.95 7.75 26.08
N TRP A 254 -9.29 7.67 24.79
CA TRP A 254 -8.37 7.36 23.72
C TRP A 254 -7.56 8.57 23.19
N SER A 255 -7.77 9.77 23.71
CA SER A 255 -7.18 11.02 23.22
C SER A 255 -6.16 11.58 24.21
N LEU A 256 -5.07 12.16 23.69
CA LEU A 256 -4.18 13.01 24.48
C LEU A 256 -4.94 14.19 25.10
N GLY A 257 -4.53 14.60 26.27
CA GLY A 257 -5.16 15.70 27.00
C GLY A 257 -4.74 15.71 28.47
N PRO A 258 -5.53 16.29 29.37
CA PRO A 258 -5.16 16.39 30.78
C PRO A 258 -4.91 15.04 31.46
N ASN A 259 -5.49 13.96 30.94
CA ASN A 259 -5.45 12.64 31.55
C ASN A 259 -4.55 11.64 30.80
N ASN A 260 -4.00 12.01 29.63
CA ASN A 260 -3.16 11.13 28.83
C ASN A 260 -2.02 11.92 28.18
N ASN A 261 -0.80 11.43 28.30
CA ASN A 261 0.39 12.06 27.73
C ASN A 261 1.22 11.14 26.82
N VAL A 262 0.86 9.88 26.76
CA VAL A 262 1.51 8.86 25.91
C VAL A 262 0.54 8.37 24.85
N LEU A 263 1.00 8.34 23.62
CA LEU A 263 0.27 7.83 22.47
C LEU A 263 1.00 6.60 21.92
N LEU A 264 0.35 5.44 21.97
CA LEU A 264 0.83 4.25 21.29
C LEU A 264 0.24 4.17 19.88
N LEU A 265 1.10 3.90 18.90
CA LEU A 265 0.72 3.38 17.59
C LEU A 265 1.39 2.01 17.40
N SER A 266 0.61 0.98 17.15
CA SER A 266 1.12 -0.35 16.91
C SER A 266 0.77 -0.78 15.49
N PHE A 267 1.80 -1.00 14.68
CA PHE A 267 1.69 -1.46 13.30
C PHE A 267 1.82 -2.97 13.27
N THR A 268 0.84 -3.66 12.69
CA THR A 268 0.83 -5.13 12.67
C THR A 268 0.55 -5.67 11.28
N GLY A 269 1.11 -6.86 11.00
CA GLY A 269 1.01 -7.48 9.71
C GLY A 269 1.72 -6.69 8.62
N MET A 270 1.59 -7.12 7.39
CA MET A 270 2.13 -6.47 6.20
C MET A 270 0.99 -6.09 5.25
N ALA A 271 1.23 -5.12 4.39
CA ALA A 271 0.29 -4.79 3.33
C ALA A 271 0.06 -5.97 2.39
N SER A 272 -1.07 -5.95 1.69
CA SER A 272 -1.38 -6.94 0.67
C SER A 272 -0.37 -6.92 -0.45
N GLU A 273 0.10 -8.10 -0.84
CA GLU A 273 0.96 -8.28 -2.00
C GLU A 273 0.13 -8.49 -3.26
N LYS A 274 0.66 -8.00 -4.38
CA LYS A 274 0.16 -8.38 -5.69
C LYS A 274 0.81 -9.70 -6.09
N ILE A 275 0.01 -10.72 -6.32
CA ILE A 275 0.46 -11.99 -6.87
C ILE A 275 -0.06 -12.15 -8.29
N GLN A 276 0.70 -12.86 -9.11
CA GLN A 276 0.28 -13.16 -10.47
C GLN A 276 -0.64 -14.35 -10.49
N GLN A 277 -1.72 -14.21 -11.18
CA GLN A 277 -2.65 -15.29 -11.44
C GLN A 277 -2.93 -15.42 -12.94
N ASP A 278 -3.01 -16.66 -13.51
CA ASP A 278 -2.97 -16.97 -14.93
C ASP A 278 -4.32 -17.44 -15.57
N LEU A 279 -4.98 -16.74 -16.56
CA LEU A 279 -6.16 -17.15 -17.36
C LEU A 279 -5.75 -17.71 -18.72
N ARG A 280 -6.27 -18.82 -19.07
CA ARG A 280 -6.12 -19.38 -20.39
C ARG A 280 -7.50 -19.59 -20.99
N VAL A 281 -7.79 -18.87 -22.07
CA VAL A 281 -9.06 -18.96 -22.78
C VAL A 281 -8.79 -19.42 -24.18
N TYR A 282 -9.42 -20.54 -24.56
CA TYR A 282 -9.34 -21.02 -25.92
C TYR A 282 -10.25 -20.17 -26.82
N ASN A 283 -9.68 -19.64 -27.90
CA ASN A 283 -10.43 -18.92 -28.92
C ASN A 283 -10.66 -19.85 -30.11
N GLU A 284 -11.92 -20.19 -30.35
CA GLU A 284 -12.32 -21.08 -31.43
C GLU A 284 -12.09 -20.47 -32.82
N TYR A 285 -12.17 -19.13 -32.95
CA TYR A 285 -11.99 -18.45 -34.22
C TYR A 285 -10.52 -18.46 -34.68
N TRP A 286 -9.57 -18.34 -33.73
CA TRP A 286 -8.14 -18.39 -34.01
C TRP A 286 -7.50 -19.74 -33.73
N GLU A 287 -8.33 -20.74 -33.35
CA GLU A 287 -7.87 -22.08 -32.96
C GLU A 287 -6.65 -22.05 -32.01
N THR A 288 -6.61 -21.07 -31.08
CA THR A 288 -5.48 -20.86 -30.19
C THR A 288 -5.89 -20.53 -28.76
N GLU A 289 -4.99 -20.80 -27.83
CA GLU A 289 -5.16 -20.45 -26.43
C GLU A 289 -4.61 -19.05 -26.16
N LEU A 290 -5.47 -18.15 -25.70
CA LEU A 290 -5.06 -16.83 -25.23
C LEU A 290 -4.70 -16.89 -23.76
N LYS A 291 -3.58 -16.30 -23.41
CA LYS A 291 -3.05 -16.20 -22.07
C LYS A 291 -3.01 -14.73 -21.63
N VAL A 292 -3.75 -14.32 -20.58
CA VAL A 292 -3.85 -12.95 -20.06
C VAL A 292 -3.29 -12.86 -18.63
N SER A 293 -2.49 -11.92 -18.23
CA SER A 293 -1.88 -11.75 -16.89
C SER A 293 -2.61 -10.75 -16.05
N LEU A 294 -3.13 -11.16 -14.89
CA LEU A 294 -3.73 -10.23 -13.94
C LEU A 294 -2.94 -10.21 -12.64
N PRO A 295 -2.58 -9.04 -12.12
CA PRO A 295 -2.20 -8.93 -10.72
C PRO A 295 -3.46 -9.11 -9.88
N ILE A 296 -3.41 -9.94 -8.88
CA ILE A 296 -4.44 -10.00 -7.83
C ILE A 296 -3.83 -9.63 -6.50
N LEU A 297 -4.63 -8.99 -5.65
CA LEU A 297 -4.19 -8.61 -4.33
C LEU A 297 -4.37 -9.81 -3.38
N ASN A 298 -3.26 -10.39 -2.92
CA ASN A 298 -3.27 -11.47 -1.93
C ASN A 298 -3.38 -10.85 -0.53
N PRO A 299 -4.48 -11.10 0.23
CA PRO A 299 -4.63 -10.54 1.55
C PRO A 299 -3.66 -11.22 2.53
N TYR A 300 -2.79 -10.45 3.15
CA TYR A 300 -2.06 -10.90 4.32
C TYR A 300 -3.00 -10.95 5.53
N ARG A 301 -3.12 -12.09 6.18
CA ARG A 301 -3.98 -12.26 7.35
C ARG A 301 -3.15 -12.25 8.62
N SER A 302 -3.15 -11.13 9.34
CA SER A 302 -2.63 -11.11 10.70
C SER A 302 -3.63 -11.76 11.66
N GLU A 303 -3.14 -12.59 12.57
CA GLU A 303 -3.95 -13.12 13.68
C GLU A 303 -4.06 -12.14 14.84
N ILE A 304 -3.30 -11.04 14.81
CA ILE A 304 -3.31 -10.00 15.84
C ILE A 304 -4.57 -9.17 15.72
N MET A 305 -5.33 -9.10 16.81
CA MET A 305 -6.60 -8.40 16.91
C MET A 305 -6.57 -7.24 17.90
N GLY A 306 -5.46 -7.03 18.58
CA GLY A 306 -5.25 -5.92 19.52
C GLY A 306 -3.90 -6.02 20.21
N VAL A 307 -3.59 -4.96 20.96
CA VAL A 307 -2.37 -4.88 21.79
C VAL A 307 -2.78 -4.41 23.18
N GLU A 308 -2.39 -5.16 24.20
CA GLU A 308 -2.47 -4.74 25.59
C GLU A 308 -1.18 -4.05 26.01
N ILE A 309 -1.28 -3.01 26.79
CA ILE A 309 -0.16 -2.22 27.31
C ILE A 309 -0.03 -2.47 28.81
N TRP A 310 1.11 -2.99 29.23
CA TRP A 310 1.39 -3.32 30.63
C TRP A 310 2.61 -2.55 31.13
N VAL A 311 2.52 -2.00 32.34
CA VAL A 311 3.64 -1.39 33.06
C VAL A 311 3.77 -2.13 34.40
N GLY A 312 4.80 -2.98 34.54
CA GLY A 312 4.86 -3.95 35.60
C GLY A 312 3.65 -4.87 35.57
N ASP A 313 2.94 -4.98 36.71
CA ASP A 313 1.72 -5.80 36.82
C ASP A 313 0.42 -5.02 36.50
N SER A 314 0.54 -3.77 36.02
CA SER A 314 -0.61 -2.91 35.79
C SER A 314 -0.96 -2.83 34.32
N LEU A 315 -2.20 -3.21 33.96
CA LEU A 315 -2.75 -2.99 32.62
C LEU A 315 -3.10 -1.53 32.44
N MET A 316 -2.41 -0.86 31.49
CA MET A 316 -2.67 0.55 31.13
C MET A 316 -3.83 0.70 30.16
N GLY A 317 -4.11 -0.33 29.36
CA GLY A 317 -5.25 -0.36 28.45
C GLY A 317 -5.13 -1.34 27.31
N HIS A 318 -6.18 -1.35 26.48
CA HIS A 318 -6.28 -2.13 25.26
C HIS A 318 -6.29 -1.20 24.04
N SER A 319 -5.49 -1.51 23.04
CA SER A 319 -5.50 -0.74 21.80
C SER A 319 -6.78 -0.98 21.00
N ILE A 320 -7.16 0.01 20.21
CA ILE A 320 -8.24 -0.08 19.22
C ILE A 320 -7.67 -0.14 17.82
N LEU A 321 -8.31 -0.88 16.92
CA LEU A 321 -7.97 -0.84 15.49
C LEU A 321 -8.46 0.50 14.92
N LEU A 322 -7.50 1.36 14.53
CA LEU A 322 -7.81 2.63 13.87
C LEU A 322 -8.13 2.44 12.40
N GLU A 323 -7.27 1.72 11.71
CA GLU A 323 -7.36 1.58 10.26
C GLU A 323 -6.72 0.27 9.80
N SER A 324 -7.34 -0.38 8.81
CA SER A 324 -6.74 -1.49 8.10
C SER A 324 -6.22 -1.00 6.75
N MET A 325 -4.92 -0.77 6.64
CA MET A 325 -4.27 -0.35 5.40
C MET A 325 -4.45 -1.41 4.30
N HIS A 326 -4.48 -2.69 4.70
CA HIS A 326 -4.80 -3.79 3.81
C HIS A 326 -6.19 -3.63 3.16
N LYS A 327 -7.21 -3.26 3.95
CA LYS A 327 -8.59 -3.06 3.44
C LYS A 327 -8.69 -1.84 2.55
N VAL A 328 -7.98 -0.76 2.90
CA VAL A 328 -7.88 0.44 2.06
C VAL A 328 -7.21 0.11 0.73
N ALA A 329 -6.10 -0.62 0.74
CA ALA A 329 -5.42 -1.06 -0.48
C ALA A 329 -6.34 -1.95 -1.35
N GLN A 330 -7.09 -2.86 -0.73
CA GLN A 330 -8.05 -3.71 -1.42
C GLN A 330 -9.19 -2.92 -2.09
N GLU A 331 -9.72 -1.91 -1.41
CA GLU A 331 -10.77 -1.04 -1.93
C GLU A 331 -10.28 -0.25 -3.15
N VAL A 332 -9.10 0.39 -3.03
CA VAL A 332 -8.46 1.13 -4.13
C VAL A 332 -8.18 0.22 -5.32
N TYR A 333 -7.64 -0.97 -5.06
CA TYR A 333 -7.35 -1.94 -6.11
C TYR A 333 -8.63 -2.38 -6.83
N THR A 334 -9.69 -2.69 -6.07
CA THR A 334 -10.98 -3.12 -6.62
C THR A 334 -11.61 -2.02 -7.50
N SER A 335 -11.47 -0.76 -7.11
CA SER A 335 -11.91 0.37 -7.93
C SER A 335 -11.16 0.46 -9.26
N LYS A 336 -9.85 0.17 -9.28
CA LYS A 336 -9.00 0.19 -10.49
C LYS A 336 -9.13 -1.06 -11.36
N MET A 337 -9.78 -2.12 -10.90
CA MET A 337 -9.85 -3.41 -11.62
C MET A 337 -10.30 -3.29 -13.09
N PRO A 338 -11.32 -2.49 -13.45
CA PRO A 338 -11.70 -2.35 -14.85
C PRO A 338 -10.56 -1.91 -15.75
N ILE A 339 -9.77 -0.93 -15.31
CA ILE A 339 -8.60 -0.43 -16.04
C ILE A 339 -7.50 -1.49 -16.12
N ILE A 340 -7.16 -2.12 -15.00
CA ILE A 340 -6.10 -3.14 -14.93
C ILE A 340 -6.42 -4.32 -15.87
N TYR A 341 -7.65 -4.81 -15.81
CA TYR A 341 -8.10 -5.98 -16.56
C TYR A 341 -8.31 -5.65 -18.04
N GLY A 342 -8.92 -4.50 -18.35
CA GLY A 342 -9.08 -4.04 -19.72
C GLY A 342 -7.74 -3.94 -20.45
N ARG A 343 -6.73 -3.34 -19.81
CA ARG A 343 -5.38 -3.26 -20.37
C ARG A 343 -4.74 -4.63 -20.57
N ALA A 344 -4.86 -5.53 -19.61
CA ALA A 344 -4.30 -6.89 -19.71
C ALA A 344 -4.93 -7.68 -20.87
N VAL A 345 -6.25 -7.61 -21.04
CA VAL A 345 -6.97 -8.23 -22.13
C VAL A 345 -6.54 -7.66 -23.48
N LEU A 346 -6.49 -6.32 -23.62
CA LEU A 346 -6.05 -5.68 -24.87
C LEU A 346 -4.62 -6.07 -25.26
N ARG A 347 -3.71 -6.14 -24.31
CA ARG A 347 -2.34 -6.61 -24.55
C ARG A 347 -2.29 -8.05 -25.05
N ALA A 348 -3.07 -8.94 -24.43
CA ALA A 348 -3.12 -10.33 -24.83
C ALA A 348 -3.62 -10.45 -26.28
N ILE A 349 -4.68 -9.74 -26.63
CA ILE A 349 -5.22 -9.71 -27.98
C ILE A 349 -4.22 -9.17 -28.99
N SER A 350 -3.60 -8.02 -28.69
CA SER A 350 -2.66 -7.35 -29.61
C SER A 350 -1.42 -8.21 -29.95
N LYS A 351 -1.00 -9.07 -29.04
CA LYS A 351 0.12 -9.99 -29.27
C LYS A 351 -0.19 -11.11 -30.26
N TYR A 352 -1.43 -11.61 -30.25
CA TYR A 352 -1.83 -12.72 -31.11
C TYR A 352 -2.26 -12.28 -32.50
N SER A 353 -2.86 -11.11 -32.63
CA SER A 353 -3.42 -10.63 -33.89
C SER A 353 -2.43 -9.82 -34.75
N GLY A 354 -1.32 -9.36 -34.17
CA GLY A 354 -0.45 -8.40 -34.83
C GLY A 354 -1.17 -7.07 -35.10
N THR A 355 -0.47 -6.11 -35.73
CA THR A 355 -1.05 -4.78 -36.06
C THR A 355 -2.22 -4.83 -37.05
N GLN A 356 -2.34 -5.87 -37.85
CA GLN A 356 -3.39 -6.00 -38.89
C GLN A 356 -4.79 -6.22 -38.30
N TRP A 357 -4.91 -6.83 -37.11
CA TRP A 357 -6.22 -7.07 -36.50
C TRP A 357 -6.78 -5.76 -35.89
N VAL A 358 -5.91 -4.92 -35.36
CA VAL A 358 -6.27 -3.61 -34.80
C VAL A 358 -6.90 -2.70 -35.88
N GLU A 359 -6.47 -2.83 -37.15
CA GLU A 359 -6.99 -2.07 -38.29
C GLU A 359 -8.30 -2.63 -38.84
N ASN A 360 -8.64 -3.88 -38.57
CA ASN A 360 -9.79 -4.62 -39.11
C ASN A 360 -10.79 -5.10 -38.05
N MET A 361 -10.85 -4.47 -36.88
CA MET A 361 -11.86 -4.82 -35.86
C MET A 361 -13.27 -4.63 -36.43
N PRO A 362 -14.17 -5.64 -36.31
CA PRO A 362 -15.56 -5.48 -36.72
C PRO A 362 -16.22 -4.34 -35.91
N GLU A 363 -17.01 -3.51 -36.56
CA GLU A 363 -17.79 -2.45 -35.91
C GLU A 363 -18.86 -2.97 -34.93
N GLU A 364 -19.17 -4.25 -34.97
CA GLU A 364 -20.02 -4.92 -33.97
C GLU A 364 -19.18 -5.49 -32.82
N LYS A 365 -19.65 -5.29 -31.59
CA LYS A 365 -19.08 -5.83 -30.34
C LYS A 365 -18.76 -7.29 -30.49
N ASP A 366 -17.49 -7.67 -30.59
CA ASP A 366 -17.07 -9.07 -30.72
C ASP A 366 -17.53 -9.82 -29.45
N PRO A 367 -18.45 -10.84 -29.60
CA PRO A 367 -18.94 -11.61 -28.48
C PRO A 367 -17.83 -12.26 -27.66
N PHE A 368 -16.71 -12.57 -28.29
CA PHE A 368 -15.54 -13.15 -27.64
C PHE A 368 -14.85 -12.15 -26.70
N PHE A 369 -14.76 -10.89 -27.11
CA PHE A 369 -14.17 -9.82 -26.30
C PHE A 369 -15.02 -9.51 -25.06
N ALA A 370 -16.36 -9.43 -25.25
CA ALA A 370 -17.31 -9.29 -24.16
C ALA A 370 -17.23 -10.47 -23.18
N HIS A 371 -17.11 -11.68 -23.70
CA HIS A 371 -16.98 -12.90 -22.90
C HIS A 371 -15.64 -12.97 -22.15
N LEU A 372 -14.53 -12.51 -22.75
CA LEU A 372 -13.22 -12.39 -22.07
C LEU A 372 -13.27 -11.39 -20.91
N LEU A 373 -13.96 -10.27 -21.08
CA LEU A 373 -14.15 -9.29 -20.02
C LEU A 373 -15.08 -9.79 -18.91
N GLU A 374 -16.16 -10.49 -19.26
CA GLU A 374 -17.06 -11.16 -18.32
C GLU A 374 -16.29 -12.21 -17.51
N ILE A 375 -15.54 -13.08 -18.19
CA ILE A 375 -14.67 -14.05 -17.55
C ILE A 375 -13.60 -13.36 -16.69
N ALA A 376 -12.95 -12.30 -17.14
CA ALA A 376 -11.98 -11.53 -16.34
C ALA A 376 -12.64 -10.86 -15.14
N GLY A 377 -13.89 -10.42 -15.26
CA GLY A 377 -14.69 -9.87 -14.16
C GLY A 377 -15.14 -10.92 -13.13
N ASP A 378 -15.49 -12.11 -13.58
CA ASP A 378 -15.89 -13.23 -12.71
C ASP A 378 -14.70 -14.02 -12.16
N LEU A 379 -13.57 -13.99 -12.85
CA LEU A 379 -12.38 -14.73 -12.50
C LEU A 379 -11.44 -13.95 -11.55
N TYR A 380 -11.86 -13.78 -10.38
CA TYR A 380 -10.98 -13.67 -9.23
C TYR A 380 -10.02 -14.89 -9.11
N LYS A 381 -9.89 -15.70 -10.16
CA LYS A 381 -9.39 -17.07 -9.96
C LYS A 381 -8.26 -17.61 -10.83
N GLU A 382 -7.85 -17.12 -11.99
CA GLU A 382 -6.68 -17.75 -12.70
C GLU A 382 -6.20 -17.01 -13.94
N VAL A 383 -4.89 -16.59 -13.98
CA VAL A 383 -4.35 -16.20 -15.21
C VAL A 383 -3.01 -15.63 -15.48
N SER A 384 -2.46 -15.50 -16.65
CA SER A 384 -1.09 -15.33 -16.98
C SER A 384 -0.66 -14.42 -18.13
N GLU A 385 -0.11 -13.35 -17.96
CA GLU A 385 1.18 -12.80 -18.45
C GLU A 385 1.92 -12.29 -17.23
N LYS A 386 3.19 -11.80 -17.36
CA LYS A 386 3.83 -11.19 -16.18
C LYS A 386 3.06 -9.92 -15.82
N ALA A 387 2.19 -10.03 -14.85
CA ALA A 387 1.47 -8.93 -14.26
C ALA A 387 2.46 -7.96 -13.58
N ASP A 388 2.07 -6.70 -13.42
CA ASP A 388 2.83 -5.76 -12.57
C ASP A 388 2.53 -6.07 -11.10
N LEU A 389 3.49 -6.71 -10.43
CA LEU A 389 3.39 -7.10 -9.04
C LEU A 389 4.01 -6.08 -8.09
N ARG A 390 4.52 -4.97 -8.62
CA ARG A 390 5.16 -3.93 -7.79
C ARG A 390 4.14 -3.32 -6.83
N SER A 391 4.48 -3.25 -5.56
CA SER A 391 3.75 -2.60 -4.48
C SER A 391 4.68 -2.34 -3.31
N TRP A 392 4.35 -1.38 -2.46
CA TRP A 392 5.10 -1.04 -1.26
C TRP A 392 4.95 -2.15 -0.20
N SER A 393 5.90 -3.08 -0.17
CA SER A 393 5.81 -4.32 0.62
C SER A 393 6.06 -4.11 2.12
N SER A 394 6.85 -3.12 2.50
CA SER A 394 7.13 -2.82 3.91
C SER A 394 6.02 -2.01 4.62
N LEU A 395 4.94 -1.65 3.92
CA LEU A 395 3.78 -0.99 4.51
C LEU A 395 3.06 -1.97 5.46
N PRO A 396 2.66 -1.57 6.70
CA PRO A 396 1.94 -2.45 7.61
C PRO A 396 0.50 -2.72 7.15
N GLY A 397 -0.07 -3.81 7.63
CA GLY A 397 -1.44 -4.22 7.31
C GLY A 397 -2.49 -3.47 8.13
N ASN A 398 -2.26 -3.30 9.44
CA ASN A 398 -3.18 -2.67 10.37
C ASN A 398 -2.49 -1.69 11.30
N ILE A 399 -3.24 -0.70 11.76
CA ILE A 399 -2.81 0.28 12.75
C ILE A 399 -3.72 0.19 13.97
N PHE A 400 -3.15 -0.13 15.11
CA PHE A 400 -3.80 -0.07 16.40
C PHE A 400 -3.29 1.13 17.20
N SER A 401 -4.10 1.66 18.10
CA SER A 401 -3.69 2.77 18.97
C SER A 401 -4.34 2.73 20.34
N HIS A 402 -3.65 3.34 21.30
CA HIS A 402 -4.14 3.65 22.62
C HIS A 402 -3.45 4.89 23.19
N ALA A 403 -4.18 5.69 23.98
CA ALA A 403 -3.59 6.80 24.73
C ALA A 403 -3.69 6.53 26.23
N PHE A 404 -2.63 6.80 26.98
CA PHE A 404 -2.59 6.54 28.42
C PHE A 404 -1.69 7.54 29.15
N GLN A 405 -1.74 7.51 30.49
CA GLN A 405 -1.00 8.41 31.34
C GLN A 405 0.18 7.70 31.98
N LEU A 406 1.36 8.33 31.92
CA LEU A 406 2.53 7.99 32.74
C LEU A 406 3.11 9.26 33.38
N ASP A 407 3.54 9.16 34.62
CA ASP A 407 4.31 10.21 35.28
C ASP A 407 5.74 10.30 34.66
N PRO A 408 6.43 11.44 34.82
CA PRO A 408 7.82 11.52 34.37
C PRO A 408 8.69 10.47 35.05
N GLY A 409 9.45 9.71 34.26
CA GLY A 409 10.28 8.61 34.76
C GLY A 409 10.72 7.64 33.68
N SER A 410 11.41 6.59 34.09
CA SER A 410 11.79 5.45 33.25
C SER A 410 10.87 4.27 33.52
N TYR A 411 10.36 3.67 32.48
CA TYR A 411 9.44 2.54 32.55
C TYR A 411 9.87 1.43 31.60
N GLU A 412 9.74 0.19 32.05
CA GLU A 412 9.70 -0.98 31.18
C GLU A 412 8.24 -1.24 30.83
N ILE A 413 7.90 -1.13 29.54
CA ILE A 413 6.54 -1.34 29.03
C ILE A 413 6.51 -2.65 28.25
N GLU A 414 5.55 -3.51 28.59
CA GLU A 414 5.25 -4.72 27.82
C GLU A 414 4.06 -4.45 26.90
N PHE A 415 4.25 -4.72 25.60
CA PHE A 415 3.21 -4.73 24.59
C PHE A 415 2.86 -6.18 24.27
N ARG A 416 1.66 -6.62 24.68
CA ARG A 416 1.15 -7.99 24.42
C ARG A 416 0.23 -7.97 23.23
N TYR A 417 0.62 -8.62 22.16
CA TYR A 417 -0.19 -8.78 20.96
C TYR A 417 -1.14 -9.95 21.16
N ILE A 418 -2.45 -9.69 21.07
CA ILE A 418 -3.50 -10.65 21.38
C ILE A 418 -4.29 -11.05 20.15
N ASN A 419 -4.75 -12.30 20.13
CA ASN A 419 -5.66 -12.82 19.11
C ASN A 419 -7.14 -12.49 19.42
N LYS A 420 -8.05 -12.97 18.56
CA LYS A 420 -9.51 -12.78 18.72
C LYS A 420 -10.12 -13.36 20.00
N LEU A 421 -9.39 -14.23 20.70
CA LEU A 421 -9.80 -14.83 21.97
C LEU A 421 -9.19 -14.09 23.18
N GLY A 422 -8.44 -13.00 22.96
CA GLY A 422 -7.70 -12.30 24.00
C GLY A 422 -6.46 -13.03 24.49
N LEU A 423 -6.00 -14.08 23.77
CA LEU A 423 -4.82 -14.81 24.15
C LEU A 423 -3.56 -14.16 23.58
N PRO A 424 -2.49 -13.99 24.37
CA PRO A 424 -1.24 -13.43 23.88
C PRO A 424 -0.57 -14.35 22.87
N LEU A 425 -0.18 -13.78 21.73
CA LEU A 425 0.59 -14.43 20.67
C LEU A 425 2.07 -14.10 20.79
N TYR A 426 2.37 -12.86 21.15
CA TYR A 426 3.72 -12.34 21.26
C TYR A 426 3.76 -11.19 22.28
N SER A 427 4.91 -11.00 22.95
CA SER A 427 5.16 -9.86 23.83
C SER A 427 6.47 -9.18 23.47
N GLU A 428 6.46 -7.87 23.46
CA GLU A 428 7.62 -7.00 23.25
C GLU A 428 7.83 -6.11 24.49
N PHE A 429 9.06 -6.02 24.97
CA PHE A 429 9.43 -5.17 26.09
C PHE A 429 10.27 -4.00 25.60
N ARG A 430 9.94 -2.78 26.09
CA ARG A 430 10.71 -1.56 25.78
C ARG A 430 10.93 -0.71 27.01
N GLU A 431 12.15 -0.21 27.15
CA GLU A 431 12.47 0.86 28.07
C GLU A 431 12.05 2.20 27.46
N VAL A 432 11.23 2.96 28.19
CA VAL A 432 10.68 4.24 27.75
C VAL A 432 10.97 5.30 28.81
N GLN A 433 11.51 6.44 28.36
CA GLN A 433 11.74 7.62 29.19
C GLN A 433 10.64 8.65 28.94
N ILE A 434 9.89 9.02 29.99
CA ILE A 434 8.88 10.07 29.94
C ILE A 434 9.49 11.37 30.49
N ASP A 435 9.56 12.40 29.63
CA ASP A 435 10.09 13.75 29.98
C ASP A 435 8.93 14.77 30.03
N GLN A 436 8.85 15.56 31.09
CA GLN A 436 7.86 16.64 31.24
C GLN A 436 7.90 17.71 30.15
N ARG A 437 9.03 17.85 29.45
CA ARG A 437 9.21 18.88 28.42
C ARG A 437 8.66 18.49 27.05
N GLN A 438 8.29 17.25 26.87
CA GLN A 438 7.74 16.74 25.63
C GLN A 438 6.21 16.79 25.68
N SER A 439 5.59 17.46 24.71
CA SER A 439 4.12 17.60 24.65
C SER A 439 3.41 16.32 24.20
N VAL A 440 4.11 15.44 23.49
CA VAL A 440 3.63 14.14 23.02
C VAL A 440 4.73 13.10 23.18
N HIS A 441 4.47 12.02 23.90
CA HIS A 441 5.31 10.83 23.91
C HIS A 441 4.70 9.83 22.94
N LEU A 442 5.21 9.77 21.70
CA LEU A 442 4.80 8.79 20.71
C LEU A 442 5.62 7.51 20.89
N LEU A 443 4.94 6.42 21.15
CA LEU A 443 5.48 5.07 21.14
C LEU A 443 4.99 4.35 19.88
N GLU A 444 5.91 3.79 19.13
CA GLU A 444 5.59 2.99 17.96
C GLU A 444 6.12 1.58 18.15
N THR A 445 5.27 0.60 17.85
CA THR A 445 5.67 -0.81 17.76
C THR A 445 5.37 -1.34 16.37
N HIS A 446 6.19 -2.27 15.91
CA HIS A 446 6.02 -2.90 14.61
C HIS A 446 6.18 -4.43 14.75
N LEU A 447 5.17 -5.18 14.32
CA LEU A 447 5.19 -6.64 14.30
C LEU A 447 4.57 -7.13 12.99
N ALA A 448 5.38 -7.71 12.12
CA ALA A 448 4.96 -8.15 10.78
C ALA A 448 4.15 -9.46 10.75
N TYR A 449 3.72 -9.99 11.91
CA TYR A 449 2.93 -11.21 12.04
C TYR A 449 1.46 -11.03 11.67
#